data_537fdc35570253c7509369473b8d2ac8
#
_entry.id   537fdc35570253c7509369473b8d2ac8
#
_cell.length_a   1.000
_cell.length_b   1.000
_cell.length_c   1.000
_cell.angle_alpha   90.00
_cell.angle_beta   90.00
_cell.angle_gamma   90.00
#
_symmetry.space_group_name_H-M   'P 1'
#
loop_
_entity.id
_entity.type
_entity.pdbx_description
1 polymer ?
#
loop_
_entity_poly.entity_id
_entity_poly.type
_entity_poly.pdbx_seq_one_letter_code
_entity_poly.pdbx_strand_id
1 'polypeptide(L)'
;MGDDQENTRKVLADMIRHPNAGGVLVLGLGCENSNIPVLMDYIGAYDEDRVKFLQCQDVEDEMETAMGLLKELAAYAGAFSREKIDAAELVIGMKCGGSDGLSGITANPVVGAFSDLLVSKGGTTILTEVPEMFGQRHFS
;
A
#
# COMPACT_ATOMS: atom_id res chain seq x y z
N MET A 1 -11.77 1.30 -24.03
CA MET A 1 -11.07 1.50 -22.76
C MET A 1 -10.04 0.41 -22.69
N GLY A 2 -8.79 0.76 -22.49
CA GLY A 2 -7.67 -0.14 -22.74
C GLY A 2 -7.13 -0.81 -21.48
N ASP A 3 -6.01 -1.47 -21.63
CA ASP A 3 -5.27 -2.24 -20.62
C ASP A 3 -4.95 -1.44 -19.35
N ASP A 4 -4.81 -0.11 -19.46
CA ASP A 4 -4.51 0.78 -18.32
C ASP A 4 -5.59 0.75 -17.24
N GLN A 5 -6.87 0.77 -17.64
CA GLN A 5 -7.98 0.74 -16.68
C GLN A 5 -8.08 -0.62 -15.99
N GLU A 6 -7.83 -1.69 -16.73
CA GLU A 6 -7.81 -3.03 -16.16
C GLU A 6 -6.65 -3.21 -15.18
N ASN A 7 -5.47 -2.72 -15.54
CA ASN A 7 -4.30 -2.72 -14.65
C ASN A 7 -4.56 -1.89 -13.39
N THR A 8 -5.20 -0.73 -13.52
CA THR A 8 -5.59 0.09 -12.37
C THR A 8 -6.50 -0.68 -11.41
N ARG A 9 -7.52 -1.40 -11.92
CA ARG A 9 -8.42 -2.21 -11.09
C ARG A 9 -7.68 -3.34 -10.36
N LYS A 10 -6.76 -4.01 -11.05
CA LYS A 10 -5.91 -5.06 -10.45
C LYS A 10 -5.05 -4.48 -9.32
N VAL A 11 -4.38 -3.35 -9.57
CA VAL A 11 -3.57 -2.68 -8.55
C VAL A 11 -4.40 -2.27 -7.34
N LEU A 12 -5.59 -1.67 -7.56
CA LEU A 12 -6.49 -1.31 -6.46
C LEU A 12 -6.94 -2.53 -5.65
N ALA A 13 -7.30 -3.64 -6.32
CA ALA A 13 -7.66 -4.88 -5.66
C ALA A 13 -6.49 -5.46 -4.84
N ASP A 14 -5.27 -5.40 -5.36
CA ASP A 14 -4.07 -5.85 -4.65
C ASP A 14 -3.76 -4.97 -3.43
N MET A 15 -3.96 -3.65 -3.53
CA MET A 15 -3.84 -2.74 -2.38
C MET A 15 -4.88 -3.05 -1.29
N ILE A 16 -6.13 -3.36 -1.67
CA ILE A 16 -7.19 -3.73 -0.73
C ILE A 16 -6.83 -5.05 -0.02
N ARG A 17 -6.25 -6.00 -0.74
CA ARG A 17 -5.82 -7.29 -0.20
C ARG A 17 -4.48 -7.26 0.51
N HIS A 18 -3.80 -6.12 0.53
CA HIS A 18 -2.43 -6.02 1.06
C HIS A 18 -2.35 -6.55 2.50
N PRO A 19 -1.45 -7.48 2.80
CA PRO A 19 -1.40 -8.16 4.11
C PRO A 19 -1.06 -7.24 5.28
N ASN A 20 -0.38 -6.12 5.03
CA ASN A 20 -0.05 -5.13 6.07
C ASN A 20 -1.20 -4.15 6.36
N ALA A 21 -2.31 -4.21 5.64
CA ALA A 21 -3.48 -3.39 5.93
C ALA A 21 -4.34 -4.10 6.99
N GLY A 22 -4.37 -3.60 8.22
CA GLY A 22 -5.18 -4.13 9.30
C GLY A 22 -6.69 -3.93 9.08
N GLY A 23 -7.07 -2.90 8.32
CA GLY A 23 -8.43 -2.63 7.88
C GLY A 23 -8.43 -1.71 6.67
N VAL A 24 -9.42 -1.85 5.79
CA VAL A 24 -9.52 -1.07 4.55
C VAL A 24 -10.94 -0.55 4.38
N LEU A 25 -11.09 0.75 4.23
CA LEU A 25 -12.32 1.39 3.79
C LEU A 25 -12.17 1.79 2.32
N VAL A 26 -12.99 1.21 1.46
CA VAL A 26 -13.07 1.53 0.03
C VAL A 26 -14.16 2.57 -0.18
N LEU A 27 -13.77 3.76 -0.59
CA LEU A 27 -14.69 4.85 -0.89
C LEU A 27 -14.95 4.92 -2.38
N GLY A 28 -16.23 4.87 -2.77
CA GLY A 28 -16.68 5.11 -4.12
C GLY A 28 -17.50 6.41 -4.19
N LEU A 29 -17.30 7.20 -5.23
CA LEU A 29 -18.15 8.36 -5.51
C LEU A 29 -19.49 7.93 -6.11
N GLY A 30 -19.51 6.84 -6.88
CA GLY A 30 -20.68 6.30 -7.55
C GLY A 30 -20.71 6.53 -9.07
N CYS A 31 -19.90 7.45 -9.59
CA CYS A 31 -19.85 7.78 -11.03
C CYS A 31 -18.50 7.45 -11.69
N GLU A 32 -17.55 6.91 -10.96
CA GLU A 32 -16.24 6.51 -11.47
C GLU A 32 -16.29 5.20 -12.28
N ASN A 33 -15.36 5.08 -13.24
CA ASN A 33 -15.28 3.91 -14.11
C ASN A 33 -14.85 2.60 -13.39
N SER A 34 -14.21 2.74 -12.24
CA SER A 34 -13.80 1.62 -11.38
C SER A 34 -14.59 1.65 -10.08
N ASN A 35 -15.94 1.72 -10.22
CA ASN A 35 -16.85 1.74 -9.10
C ASN A 35 -16.81 0.45 -8.26
N ILE A 36 -17.38 0.49 -7.07
CA ILE A 36 -17.33 -0.61 -6.11
C ILE A 36 -17.79 -1.94 -6.72
N PRO A 37 -18.94 -2.04 -7.43
CA PRO A 37 -19.37 -3.31 -8.03
C PRO A 37 -18.33 -3.90 -9.00
N VAL A 38 -17.76 -3.07 -9.86
CA VAL A 38 -16.72 -3.52 -10.80
C VAL A 38 -15.45 -3.94 -10.06
N LEU A 39 -15.08 -3.22 -9.01
CA LEU A 39 -13.87 -3.51 -8.24
C LEU A 39 -14.01 -4.83 -7.44
N MET A 40 -15.20 -5.15 -6.96
CA MET A 40 -15.48 -6.40 -6.25
C MET A 40 -15.16 -7.64 -7.09
N ASP A 41 -15.37 -7.60 -8.40
CA ASP A 41 -15.01 -8.70 -9.30
C ASP A 41 -13.50 -8.99 -9.31
N TYR A 42 -12.67 -7.96 -9.10
CA TYR A 42 -11.21 -8.08 -9.03
C TYR A 42 -10.72 -8.42 -7.62
N ILE A 43 -11.42 -7.97 -6.59
CA ILE A 43 -11.08 -8.27 -5.19
C ILE A 43 -11.33 -9.75 -4.89
N GLY A 44 -12.42 -10.32 -5.42
CA GLY A 44 -12.82 -11.69 -5.14
C GLY A 44 -13.26 -11.88 -3.68
N ALA A 45 -12.93 -13.02 -3.09
CA ALA A 45 -13.25 -13.28 -1.68
C ALA A 45 -12.44 -12.38 -0.75
N TYR A 46 -13.09 -11.79 0.24
CA TYR A 46 -12.48 -10.91 1.24
C TYR A 46 -13.14 -11.13 2.61
N ASP A 47 -12.48 -10.66 3.66
CA ASP A 47 -13.00 -10.64 5.02
C ASP A 47 -13.83 -9.34 5.22
N GLU A 48 -15.13 -9.50 5.48
CA GLU A 48 -16.06 -8.38 5.65
C GLU A 48 -15.79 -7.56 6.93
N ASP A 49 -15.11 -8.13 7.92
CA ASP A 49 -14.69 -7.39 9.11
C ASP A 49 -13.47 -6.51 8.85
N ARG A 50 -12.63 -6.91 7.88
CA ARG A 50 -11.42 -6.21 7.49
C ARG A 50 -11.62 -5.19 6.35
N VAL A 51 -12.56 -5.44 5.44
CA VAL A 51 -12.81 -4.59 4.26
C VAL A 51 -14.22 -4.09 4.27
N LYS A 52 -14.38 -2.79 4.31
CA LYS A 52 -15.68 -2.11 4.24
C LYS A 52 -15.78 -1.26 2.98
N PHE A 53 -16.99 -1.10 2.48
CA PHE A 53 -17.29 -0.29 1.29
C PHE A 53 -18.27 0.82 1.65
N LEU A 54 -18.05 1.99 1.09
CA LEU A 54 -18.96 3.12 1.20
C LEU A 54 -19.07 3.83 -0.16
N GLN A 55 -20.27 3.88 -0.71
CA GLN A 55 -20.58 4.73 -1.86
C GLN A 55 -21.16 6.04 -1.36
N CYS A 56 -20.44 7.14 -1.57
CA CYS A 56 -20.78 8.44 -0.98
C CYS A 56 -22.16 8.94 -1.40
N GLN A 57 -22.59 8.66 -2.64
CA GLN A 57 -23.88 9.11 -3.16
C GLN A 57 -25.10 8.34 -2.59
N ASP A 58 -24.88 7.21 -1.90
CA ASP A 58 -25.96 6.36 -1.40
C ASP A 58 -26.32 6.67 0.07
N VAL A 59 -25.64 7.61 0.71
CA VAL A 59 -25.81 7.97 2.11
C VAL A 59 -26.08 9.47 2.28
N GLU A 60 -26.81 9.85 3.33
CA GLU A 60 -27.13 11.25 3.62
C GLU A 60 -25.91 12.01 4.18
N ASP A 61 -25.14 11.38 5.06
CA ASP A 61 -23.91 11.92 5.64
C ASP A 61 -22.77 10.92 5.47
N GLU A 62 -21.94 11.20 4.48
CA GLU A 62 -20.79 10.36 4.15
C GLU A 62 -19.70 10.39 5.23
N MET A 63 -19.56 11.51 5.94
CA MET A 63 -18.57 11.65 6.99
C MET A 63 -18.97 10.86 8.23
N GLU A 64 -20.21 10.97 8.65
CA GLU A 64 -20.72 10.21 9.80
C GLU A 64 -20.67 8.71 9.50
N THR A 65 -21.10 8.28 8.32
CA THR A 65 -21.08 6.88 7.90
C THR A 65 -19.65 6.34 7.80
N ALA A 66 -18.74 7.09 7.17
CA ALA A 66 -17.33 6.70 7.08
C ALA A 66 -16.69 6.57 8.46
N MET A 67 -16.96 7.51 9.37
CA MET A 67 -16.42 7.45 10.74
C MET A 67 -16.96 6.25 11.52
N GLY A 68 -18.20 5.84 11.28
CA GLY A 68 -18.75 4.60 11.83
C GLY A 68 -17.96 3.38 11.38
N LEU A 69 -17.80 3.21 10.06
CA LEU A 69 -17.05 2.12 9.46
C LEU A 69 -15.56 2.11 9.88
N LEU A 70 -14.94 3.28 9.97
CA LEU A 70 -13.54 3.39 10.43
C LEU A 70 -13.36 2.96 11.89
N LYS A 71 -14.34 3.20 12.75
CA LYS A 71 -14.32 2.72 14.14
C LYS A 71 -14.40 1.20 14.22
N GLU A 72 -15.23 0.55 13.38
CA GLU A 72 -15.30 -0.90 13.27
C GLU A 72 -13.96 -1.48 12.80
N LEU A 73 -13.40 -0.92 11.72
CA LEU A 73 -12.11 -1.33 11.18
C LEU A 73 -10.97 -1.12 12.19
N ALA A 74 -10.99 -0.02 12.95
CA ALA A 74 -10.01 0.23 14.00
C ALA A 74 -10.12 -0.78 15.15
N ALA A 75 -11.33 -1.17 15.53
CA ALA A 75 -11.56 -2.19 16.54
C ALA A 75 -11.05 -3.56 16.07
N TYR A 76 -11.34 -3.95 14.84
CA TYR A 76 -10.83 -5.16 14.22
C TYR A 76 -9.29 -5.17 14.18
N ALA A 77 -8.68 -4.12 13.64
CA ALA A 77 -7.23 -4.00 13.56
C ALA A 77 -6.55 -3.97 14.94
N GLY A 78 -7.21 -3.39 15.94
CA GLY A 78 -6.72 -3.32 17.32
C GLY A 78 -6.72 -4.66 18.07
N ALA A 79 -7.40 -5.68 17.55
CA ALA A 79 -7.39 -7.01 18.13
C ALA A 79 -6.11 -7.82 17.85
N PHE A 80 -5.31 -7.39 16.88
CA PHE A 80 -4.06 -8.05 16.54
C PHE A 80 -2.93 -7.65 17.50
N SER A 81 -2.16 -8.64 17.93
CA SER A 81 -0.94 -8.44 18.72
C SER A 81 0.30 -8.60 17.84
N ARG A 82 1.35 -7.86 18.17
CA ARG A 82 2.65 -7.99 17.48
C ARG A 82 3.36 -9.26 17.90
N GLU A 83 3.89 -9.98 16.92
CA GLU A 83 4.74 -11.15 17.14
C GLU A 83 6.17 -10.86 16.67
N LYS A 84 7.12 -11.65 17.19
CA LYS A 84 8.49 -11.59 16.72
C LYS A 84 8.59 -12.35 15.41
N ILE A 85 9.17 -11.70 14.40
CA ILE A 85 9.47 -12.31 13.10
C ILE A 85 10.97 -12.22 12.83
N ASP A 86 11.47 -13.07 11.93
CA ASP A 86 12.83 -12.97 11.43
C ASP A 86 12.92 -11.78 10.45
N ALA A 87 14.06 -11.11 10.43
CA ALA A 87 14.32 -10.03 9.48
C ALA A 87 14.26 -10.52 8.01
N ALA A 88 14.51 -11.81 7.78
CA ALA A 88 14.40 -12.45 6.48
C ALA A 88 12.97 -12.41 5.89
N GLU A 89 11.94 -12.23 6.72
CA GLU A 89 10.56 -12.10 6.28
C GLU A 89 10.20 -10.68 5.82
N LEU A 90 11.08 -9.70 6.09
CA LEU A 90 10.80 -8.32 5.73
C LEU A 90 11.06 -8.05 4.25
N VAL A 91 10.09 -7.44 3.60
CA VAL A 91 10.19 -6.92 2.23
C VAL A 91 9.91 -5.42 2.28
N ILE A 92 10.89 -4.61 1.93
CA ILE A 92 10.80 -3.14 2.00
C ILE A 92 10.96 -2.55 0.60
N GLY A 93 9.91 -1.86 0.14
CA GLY A 93 9.96 -1.04 -1.07
C GLY A 93 10.63 0.30 -0.80
N MET A 94 11.51 0.71 -1.68
CA MET A 94 12.21 2.00 -1.61
C MET A 94 11.75 2.90 -2.74
N LYS A 95 11.63 4.18 -2.44
CA LYS A 95 11.19 5.17 -3.41
C LYS A 95 11.91 6.50 -3.21
N CYS A 96 12.32 7.12 -4.33
CA CYS A 96 12.82 8.48 -4.33
C CYS A 96 11.66 9.46 -4.05
N GLY A 97 11.86 10.39 -3.09
CA GLY A 97 10.87 11.40 -2.73
C GLY A 97 10.93 12.65 -3.63
N GLY A 98 11.66 13.68 -3.18
CA GLY A 98 11.74 14.98 -3.87
C GLY A 98 12.69 15.03 -5.05
N SER A 99 13.55 14.06 -5.24
CA SER A 99 14.60 14.02 -6.29
C SER A 99 15.45 15.30 -6.35
N ASP A 100 15.75 15.90 -5.20
CA ASP A 100 16.58 17.10 -5.11
C ASP A 100 18.08 16.76 -5.04
N GLY A 101 18.92 17.76 -5.27
CA GLY A 101 20.38 17.58 -5.28
C GLY A 101 20.98 17.17 -3.93
N LEU A 102 20.31 17.43 -2.82
CA LEU A 102 20.76 17.04 -1.48
C LEU A 102 20.42 15.59 -1.17
N SER A 103 19.35 15.05 -1.73
CA SER A 103 18.95 13.64 -1.54
C SER A 103 20.07 12.68 -1.93
N GLY A 104 20.81 12.97 -3.02
CA GLY A 104 21.94 12.16 -3.47
C GLY A 104 23.13 12.14 -2.50
N ILE A 105 23.25 13.15 -1.64
CA ILE A 105 24.36 13.29 -0.68
C ILE A 105 23.96 12.78 0.70
N THR A 106 22.69 12.83 1.05
CA THR A 106 22.17 12.52 2.40
C THR A 106 21.25 11.31 2.43
N ALA A 107 20.04 11.46 1.93
CA ALA A 107 18.97 10.46 2.04
C ALA A 107 19.30 9.16 1.29
N ASN A 108 19.76 9.24 0.04
CA ASN A 108 20.03 8.06 -0.78
C ASN A 108 21.15 7.17 -0.19
N PRO A 109 22.30 7.70 0.30
CA PRO A 109 23.29 6.90 1.00
C PRO A 109 22.76 6.22 2.25
N VAL A 110 21.88 6.88 3.02
CA VAL A 110 21.27 6.28 4.21
C VAL A 110 20.33 5.14 3.83
N VAL A 111 19.51 5.31 2.80
CA VAL A 111 18.61 4.28 2.26
C VAL A 111 19.44 3.10 1.72
N GLY A 112 20.56 3.36 1.04
CA GLY A 112 21.48 2.34 0.58
C GLY A 112 22.07 1.53 1.74
N ALA A 113 22.57 2.20 2.77
CA ALA A 113 23.12 1.53 3.97
C ALA A 113 22.03 0.72 4.71
N PHE A 114 20.80 1.20 4.75
CA PHE A 114 19.68 0.43 5.29
C PHE A 114 19.40 -0.82 4.43
N SER A 115 19.42 -0.70 3.11
CA SER A 115 19.27 -1.82 2.19
C SER A 115 20.32 -2.90 2.44
N ASP A 116 21.60 -2.51 2.51
CA ASP A 116 22.70 -3.43 2.79
C ASP A 116 22.51 -4.15 4.13
N LEU A 117 22.11 -3.41 5.17
CA LEU A 117 21.84 -3.99 6.49
C LEU A 117 20.68 -5.00 6.43
N LEU A 118 19.56 -4.66 5.81
CA LEU A 118 18.39 -5.53 5.72
C LEU A 118 18.72 -6.81 4.93
N VAL A 119 19.38 -6.67 3.78
CA VAL A 119 19.80 -7.80 2.94
C VAL A 119 20.81 -8.69 3.67
N SER A 120 21.74 -8.10 4.44
CA SER A 120 22.68 -8.87 5.27
C SER A 120 22.00 -9.72 6.35
N LYS A 121 20.75 -9.39 6.70
CA LYS A 121 19.89 -10.16 7.63
C LYS A 121 18.92 -11.09 6.92
N GLY A 122 19.04 -11.25 5.61
CA GLY A 122 18.20 -12.12 4.79
C GLY A 122 16.92 -11.46 4.27
N GLY A 123 16.63 -10.21 4.66
CA GLY A 123 15.46 -9.47 4.16
C GLY A 123 15.60 -9.06 2.69
N THR A 124 14.53 -8.54 2.14
CA THR A 124 14.45 -8.14 0.72
C THR A 124 14.18 -6.65 0.60
N THR A 125 14.88 -5.98 -0.32
CA THR A 125 14.60 -4.61 -0.72
C THR A 125 14.16 -4.56 -2.19
N ILE A 126 13.19 -3.71 -2.51
CA ILE A 126 12.67 -3.50 -3.86
C ILE A 126 12.97 -2.05 -4.26
N LEU A 127 13.79 -1.89 -5.30
CA LEU A 127 14.02 -0.58 -5.92
C LEU A 127 12.95 -0.33 -6.97
N THR A 128 12.30 0.81 -6.92
CA THR A 128 11.14 1.13 -7.77
C THR A 128 11.47 2.09 -8.90
N GLU A 129 12.56 2.84 -8.79
CA GLU A 129 12.98 3.86 -9.75
C GLU A 129 14.49 3.86 -9.95
N VAL A 130 14.95 4.43 -11.08
CA VAL A 130 16.38 4.62 -11.38
C VAL A 130 17.06 5.63 -10.44
N PRO A 131 16.40 6.72 -9.99
CA PRO A 131 17.03 7.71 -9.09
C PRO A 131 17.59 7.15 -7.78
N GLU A 132 17.03 6.05 -7.23
CA GLU A 132 17.57 5.41 -6.01
C GLU A 132 18.99 4.87 -6.23
N MET A 133 19.37 4.63 -7.49
CA MET A 133 20.67 4.07 -7.88
C MET A 133 21.69 5.15 -8.26
N PHE A 134 21.29 6.41 -8.29
CA PHE A 134 22.21 7.50 -8.64
C PHE A 134 23.31 7.65 -7.60
N GLY A 135 24.55 7.68 -8.07
CA GLY A 135 25.75 7.77 -7.22
C GLY A 135 26.37 6.42 -6.85
N GLN A 136 25.74 5.31 -7.14
CA GLN A 136 26.31 3.98 -7.02
C GLN A 136 27.22 3.72 -8.22
N ARG A 137 28.54 3.88 -8.03
CA ARG A 137 29.53 3.78 -9.13
C ARG A 137 30.04 2.38 -9.39
N HIS A 138 29.64 1.35 -8.75
CA HIS A 138 30.14 -0.01 -9.03
C HIS A 138 29.09 -1.07 -8.68
N PHE A 139 28.35 -1.50 -9.68
CA PHE A 139 27.91 -2.90 -9.71
C PHE A 139 28.94 -3.65 -10.55
N SER A 140 29.90 -4.30 -9.92
CA SER A 140 30.77 -5.27 -10.54
C SER A 140 30.28 -6.67 -10.20
#